data_886501e968f0eb90730b4670288abd66
#
_entry.id   886501e968f0eb90730b4670288abd66
#
_cell.length_a   1.000
_cell.length_b   1.000
_cell.length_c   1.000
_cell.angle_alpha   90.00
_cell.angle_beta   90.00
_cell.angle_gamma   90.00
#
_symmetry.space_group_name_H-M   'P 1'
#
loop_
_entity.id
_entity.type
_entity.pdbx_description
1 polymer ?
#
loop_
_entity_poly.entity_id
_entity_poly.type
_entity_poly.pdbx_seq_one_letter_code
_entity_poly.pdbx_strand_id
1 'polypeptide(L)'
;LRCLVGSEMCIRDRVVLDLSNPEVQDFIFGIVDNLMTTYPEIDYIKWDANMSILNHGSQYLPSDQQSHMYIEYHEGFKKVCERIRAKYPDLTLQACASGGGRANYGVMPYFDEFWVSDNTDALQRIYMQWGTSYFFPAIAMASHISAAPNHQTFRVIPLKYRIDVAMSGRLGMEIQPKNM
;
A
#
# COMPACT_ATOMS: atom_id res chain seq x y z
N LEU A 1 -3.46 22.91 -1.31
CA LEU A 1 -4.20 21.67 -1.04
C LEU A 1 -4.62 21.63 0.42
N ARG A 2 -5.91 21.83 0.68
CA ARG A 2 -6.45 21.66 2.03
C ARG A 2 -6.83 20.20 2.20
N CYS A 3 -6.13 19.52 3.10
CA CYS A 3 -6.35 18.13 3.43
C CYS A 3 -7.47 17.97 4.46
N LEU A 4 -8.05 16.78 4.55
CA LEU A 4 -8.89 16.40 5.67
C LEU A 4 -8.06 16.48 6.96
N VAL A 5 -8.45 17.36 7.89
CA VAL A 5 -7.69 17.60 9.11
C VAL A 5 -8.25 16.76 10.25
N GLY A 6 -7.45 15.83 10.74
CA GLY A 6 -7.67 15.21 12.04
C GLY A 6 -6.97 15.98 13.17
N SER A 7 -7.09 15.53 14.42
CA SER A 7 -6.48 16.20 15.57
C SER A 7 -4.96 16.30 15.45
N GLU A 8 -4.39 17.45 15.81
CA GLU A 8 -2.96 17.78 15.65
C GLU A 8 -1.98 16.80 16.28
N MET A 9 -2.38 16.04 17.28
CA MET A 9 -1.47 15.16 18.02
C MET A 9 -1.10 13.87 17.29
N CYS A 10 -1.95 13.38 16.37
CA CYS A 10 -1.73 12.08 15.71
C CYS A 10 -1.20 12.19 14.27
N ILE A 11 -1.16 13.40 13.69
CA ILE A 11 -0.98 13.58 12.25
C ILE A 11 -0.13 14.78 11.87
N ARG A 12 0.80 15.18 12.71
CA ARG A 12 1.65 16.36 12.47
C ARG A 12 2.28 16.42 11.08
N ASP A 13 2.37 15.27 10.40
CA ASP A 13 3.02 15.09 9.10
C ASP A 13 2.22 14.19 8.13
N ARG A 14 1.03 13.73 8.52
CA ARG A 14 0.24 12.80 7.72
C ARG A 14 -1.18 13.29 7.56
N VAL A 15 -1.63 13.38 6.33
CA VAL A 15 -2.97 13.82 5.94
C VAL A 15 -3.56 12.86 4.94
N VAL A 16 -4.88 12.69 4.98
CA VAL A 16 -5.61 11.94 3.96
C VAL A 16 -6.05 12.93 2.89
N LEU A 17 -5.63 12.71 1.67
CA LEU A 17 -6.05 13.50 0.53
C LEU A 17 -7.48 13.15 0.13
N ASP A 18 -8.30 14.15 -0.14
CA ASP A 18 -9.70 13.96 -0.52
C ASP A 18 -9.82 13.52 -1.98
N LEU A 19 -9.87 12.21 -2.20
CA LEU A 19 -9.99 11.63 -3.55
C LEU A 19 -11.39 11.77 -4.17
N SER A 20 -12.39 12.28 -3.43
CA SER A 20 -13.64 12.70 -4.06
C SER A 20 -13.43 13.91 -4.99
N ASN A 21 -12.37 14.71 -4.76
CA ASN A 21 -12.03 15.87 -5.55
C ASN A 21 -11.19 15.51 -6.78
N PRO A 22 -11.64 15.78 -8.01
CA PRO A 22 -10.88 15.53 -9.25
C PRO A 22 -9.50 16.22 -9.29
N GLU A 23 -9.34 17.41 -8.73
CA GLU A 23 -8.04 18.10 -8.67
C GLU A 23 -7.02 17.33 -7.84
N VAL A 24 -7.49 16.67 -6.77
CA VAL A 24 -6.64 15.81 -5.93
C VAL A 24 -6.30 14.52 -6.67
N GLN A 25 -7.23 13.96 -7.45
CA GLN A 25 -6.96 12.83 -8.31
C GLN A 25 -5.88 13.17 -9.35
N ASP A 26 -5.97 14.35 -9.98
CA ASP A 26 -4.99 14.84 -10.94
C ASP A 26 -3.62 15.05 -10.29
N PHE A 27 -3.60 15.60 -9.08
CA PHE A 27 -2.37 15.78 -8.32
C PHE A 27 -1.67 14.44 -8.03
N ILE A 28 -2.40 13.42 -7.56
CA ILE A 28 -1.82 12.11 -7.24
C ILE A 28 -1.35 11.41 -8.52
N PHE A 29 -2.15 11.42 -9.57
CA PHE A 29 -1.72 10.89 -10.86
C PHE A 29 -0.44 11.61 -11.34
N GLY A 30 -0.38 12.94 -11.20
CA GLY A 30 0.77 13.75 -11.58
C GLY A 30 2.05 13.40 -10.80
N ILE A 31 1.94 13.00 -9.54
CA ILE A 31 3.11 12.50 -8.76
C ILE A 31 3.68 11.25 -9.42
N VAL A 32 2.84 10.26 -9.69
CA VAL A 32 3.28 9.01 -10.32
C VAL A 32 3.83 9.29 -11.72
N ASP A 33 3.12 10.10 -12.49
CA ASP A 33 3.51 10.46 -13.85
C ASP A 33 4.86 11.17 -13.92
N ASN A 34 5.08 12.13 -13.03
CA ASN A 34 6.36 12.83 -12.93
C ASN A 34 7.49 11.90 -12.51
N LEU A 35 7.23 10.99 -11.56
CA LEU A 35 8.21 10.00 -11.12
C LEU A 35 8.63 9.09 -12.28
N MET A 36 7.66 8.50 -12.98
CA MET A 36 7.89 7.59 -14.10
C MET A 36 8.54 8.29 -15.30
N THR A 37 8.24 9.57 -15.51
CA THR A 37 8.83 10.36 -16.60
C THR A 37 10.27 10.76 -16.28
N THR A 38 10.55 11.09 -15.02
CA THR A 38 11.89 11.49 -14.57
C THR A 38 12.84 10.30 -14.46
N TYR A 39 12.31 9.14 -14.07
CA TYR A 39 13.07 7.90 -13.84
C TYR A 39 12.41 6.74 -14.58
N PRO A 40 12.59 6.66 -15.91
CA PRO A 40 11.91 5.66 -16.75
C PRO A 40 12.35 4.20 -16.48
N GLU A 41 13.40 4.02 -15.70
CA GLU A 41 13.88 2.71 -15.24
C GLU A 41 13.11 2.14 -14.05
N ILE A 42 12.16 2.91 -13.46
CA ILE A 42 11.31 2.41 -12.38
C ILE A 42 10.28 1.45 -12.95
N ASP A 43 10.26 0.23 -12.45
CA ASP A 43 9.30 -0.83 -12.79
C ASP A 43 8.47 -1.31 -11.59
N TYR A 44 8.70 -0.74 -10.40
CA TYR A 44 8.01 -1.12 -9.17
C TYR A 44 7.74 0.09 -8.26
N ILE A 45 6.50 0.21 -7.82
CA ILE A 45 6.08 1.22 -6.83
C ILE A 45 5.30 0.54 -5.70
N LYS A 46 5.75 0.75 -4.45
CA LYS A 46 4.98 0.44 -3.25
C LYS A 46 4.14 1.66 -2.87
N TRP A 47 2.82 1.50 -2.97
CA TRP A 47 1.87 2.53 -2.57
C TRP A 47 1.46 2.31 -1.13
N ASP A 48 1.97 3.16 -0.24
CA ASP A 48 1.73 3.05 1.20
C ASP A 48 0.71 4.09 1.68
N ALA A 49 -0.41 3.62 2.23
CA ALA A 49 -1.55 4.44 2.62
C ALA A 49 -2.03 4.10 4.04
N ASN A 50 -1.21 4.41 5.04
CA ASN A 50 -1.34 3.94 6.42
C ASN A 50 -2.42 4.65 7.25
N MET A 51 -2.84 5.86 6.84
CA MET A 51 -3.82 6.62 7.62
C MET A 51 -5.24 6.13 7.41
N SER A 52 -5.93 5.87 8.52
CA SER A 52 -7.37 5.64 8.52
C SER A 52 -8.12 6.97 8.42
N ILE A 53 -9.23 6.98 7.68
CA ILE A 53 -10.15 8.12 7.63
C ILE A 53 -11.06 8.03 8.85
N LEU A 54 -10.67 8.66 9.95
CA LEU A 54 -11.40 8.61 11.23
C LEU A 54 -12.41 9.74 11.35
N ASN A 55 -12.04 10.93 10.92
CA ASN A 55 -12.92 12.10 10.90
C ASN A 55 -13.11 12.49 9.44
N HIS A 56 -14.26 12.12 8.88
CA HIS A 56 -14.52 12.26 7.46
C HIS A 56 -15.40 13.49 7.16
N GLY A 57 -14.99 14.19 6.16
CA GLY A 57 -15.72 15.30 5.57
C GLY A 57 -14.94 15.78 4.35
N SER A 58 -15.63 16.09 3.29
CA SER A 58 -15.06 16.65 2.08
C SER A 58 -15.32 18.14 2.01
N GLN A 59 -14.31 18.92 1.65
CA GLN A 59 -14.52 20.33 1.29
C GLN A 59 -14.99 20.49 -0.16
N TYR A 60 -14.93 19.43 -0.93
CA TYR A 60 -15.37 19.38 -2.33
C TYR A 60 -16.83 18.97 -2.45
N LEU A 61 -17.25 17.94 -1.71
CA LEU A 61 -18.63 17.46 -1.76
C LEU A 61 -19.60 18.47 -1.11
N PRO A 62 -20.76 18.72 -1.74
CA PRO A 62 -21.80 19.55 -1.14
C PRO A 62 -22.34 18.93 0.18
N SER A 63 -22.96 19.75 1.01
CA SER A 63 -23.38 19.36 2.36
C SER A 63 -24.36 18.18 2.40
N ASP A 64 -25.22 18.05 1.42
CA ASP A 64 -26.20 16.96 1.26
C ASP A 64 -25.57 15.66 0.74
N GLN A 65 -24.32 15.69 0.26
CA GLN A 65 -23.57 14.52 -0.22
C GLN A 65 -22.45 14.08 0.74
N GLN A 66 -22.29 14.71 1.87
CA GLN A 66 -21.23 14.34 2.83
C GLN A 66 -21.33 12.88 3.31
N SER A 67 -22.55 12.31 3.38
CA SER A 67 -22.74 10.91 3.72
C SER A 67 -22.20 9.94 2.66
N HIS A 68 -21.95 10.38 1.44
CA HIS A 68 -21.39 9.60 0.34
C HIS A 68 -19.87 9.62 0.32
N MET A 69 -19.21 10.33 1.22
CA MET A 69 -17.75 10.57 1.22
C MET A 69 -16.92 9.31 0.98
N TYR A 70 -17.24 8.20 1.65
CA TYR A 70 -16.46 6.98 1.48
C TYR A 70 -16.62 6.35 0.09
N ILE A 71 -17.80 6.44 -0.48
CA ILE A 71 -18.10 5.93 -1.83
C ILE A 71 -17.35 6.78 -2.85
N GLU A 72 -17.49 8.10 -2.77
CA GLU A 72 -16.85 9.05 -3.69
C GLU A 72 -15.31 9.00 -3.58
N TYR A 73 -14.79 8.84 -2.37
CA TYR A 73 -13.36 8.62 -2.15
C TYR A 73 -12.87 7.35 -2.86
N HIS A 74 -13.62 6.25 -2.73
CA HIS A 74 -13.25 4.98 -3.35
C HIS A 74 -13.31 5.04 -4.88
N GLU A 75 -14.36 5.66 -5.43
CA GLU A 75 -14.48 5.87 -6.88
C GLU A 75 -13.36 6.78 -7.41
N GLY A 76 -12.98 7.80 -6.65
CA GLY A 76 -11.83 8.65 -7.00
C GLY A 76 -10.51 7.89 -6.98
N PHE A 77 -10.28 7.05 -5.96
CA PHE A 77 -9.12 6.17 -5.89
C PHE A 77 -9.03 5.23 -7.09
N LYS A 78 -10.14 4.60 -7.43
CA LYS A 78 -10.27 3.73 -8.60
C LYS A 78 -9.89 4.44 -9.90
N LYS A 79 -10.42 5.66 -10.13
CA LYS A 79 -10.09 6.46 -11.31
C LYS A 79 -8.60 6.77 -11.41
N VAL A 80 -7.93 7.09 -10.29
CA VAL A 80 -6.48 7.31 -10.28
C VAL A 80 -5.74 6.03 -10.67
N CYS A 81 -6.11 4.89 -10.09
CA CYS A 81 -5.49 3.60 -10.41
C CYS A 81 -5.70 3.21 -11.88
N GLU A 82 -6.90 3.40 -12.41
CA GLU A 82 -7.22 3.13 -13.83
C GLU A 82 -6.35 3.98 -14.77
N ARG A 83 -6.16 5.26 -14.45
CA ARG A 83 -5.30 6.16 -15.23
C ARG A 83 -3.84 5.72 -15.20
N ILE A 84 -3.35 5.30 -14.03
CA ILE A 84 -1.97 4.79 -13.89
C ILE A 84 -1.81 3.52 -14.73
N ARG A 85 -2.73 2.57 -14.61
CA ARG A 85 -2.69 1.32 -15.38
C ARG A 85 -2.79 1.53 -16.89
N ALA A 86 -3.61 2.49 -17.32
CA ALA A 86 -3.73 2.82 -18.75
C ALA A 86 -2.44 3.40 -19.33
N LYS A 87 -1.70 4.20 -18.56
CA LYS A 87 -0.47 4.85 -19.03
C LYS A 87 0.77 3.97 -18.80
N TYR A 88 0.81 3.20 -17.72
CA TYR A 88 1.94 2.38 -17.28
C TYR A 88 1.49 0.93 -17.01
N PRO A 89 1.12 0.18 -18.06
CA PRO A 89 0.56 -1.16 -17.90
C PRO A 89 1.54 -2.16 -17.30
N ASP A 90 2.85 -1.99 -17.55
CA ASP A 90 3.90 -2.89 -17.10
C ASP A 90 4.45 -2.56 -15.69
N LEU A 91 4.02 -1.43 -15.11
CA LEU A 91 4.44 -1.02 -13.78
C LEU A 91 3.89 -1.96 -12.72
N THR A 92 4.76 -2.58 -11.94
CA THR A 92 4.36 -3.38 -10.78
C THR A 92 3.91 -2.45 -9.63
N LEU A 93 2.67 -2.61 -9.17
CA LEU A 93 2.13 -1.87 -8.04
C LEU A 93 1.90 -2.79 -6.84
N GLN A 94 2.51 -2.46 -5.71
CA GLN A 94 2.23 -3.08 -4.42
C GLN A 94 1.33 -2.17 -3.57
N ALA A 95 0.20 -2.70 -3.10
CA ALA A 95 -0.64 -2.02 -2.12
C ALA A 95 -0.11 -2.25 -0.71
N CYS A 96 0.03 -1.18 0.08
CA CYS A 96 0.35 -1.23 1.49
C CYS A 96 -0.54 -0.27 2.28
N ALA A 97 -1.00 -0.72 3.44
CA ALA A 97 -1.72 0.09 4.41
C ALA A 97 -1.51 -0.51 5.80
N SER A 98 -0.33 -0.30 6.39
CA SER A 98 0.13 -1.00 7.60
C SER A 98 0.01 -2.52 7.44
N GLY A 99 0.51 -3.03 6.33
CA GLY A 99 0.21 -4.39 5.86
C GLY A 99 -0.99 -4.41 4.92
N GLY A 100 -1.79 -5.47 5.01
CA GLY A 100 -2.96 -5.71 4.14
C GLY A 100 -4.25 -4.99 4.55
N GLY A 101 -4.17 -3.90 5.30
CA GLY A 101 -5.34 -3.22 5.86
C GLY A 101 -6.36 -2.70 4.83
N ARG A 102 -5.95 -2.52 3.58
CA ARG A 102 -6.82 -2.13 2.45
C ARG A 102 -6.91 -3.19 1.35
N ALA A 103 -6.37 -4.39 1.59
CA ALA A 103 -6.48 -5.47 0.63
C ALA A 103 -7.94 -5.96 0.54
N ASN A 104 -8.50 -5.90 -0.64
CA ASN A 104 -9.83 -6.41 -0.95
C ASN A 104 -9.95 -6.67 -2.45
N TYR A 105 -10.98 -7.39 -2.86
CA TYR A 105 -11.16 -7.75 -4.27
C TYR A 105 -11.46 -6.55 -5.18
N GLY A 106 -11.93 -5.43 -4.65
CA GLY A 106 -12.15 -4.19 -5.41
C GLY A 106 -10.87 -3.48 -5.83
N VAL A 107 -9.76 -3.67 -5.10
CA VAL A 107 -8.46 -3.07 -5.43
C VAL A 107 -7.53 -4.02 -6.19
N MET A 108 -7.76 -5.34 -6.10
CA MET A 108 -6.95 -6.35 -6.77
C MET A 108 -6.78 -6.15 -8.28
N PRO A 109 -7.75 -5.62 -9.05
CA PRO A 109 -7.54 -5.33 -10.47
C PRO A 109 -6.46 -4.28 -10.76
N TYR A 110 -6.11 -3.46 -9.78
CA TYR A 110 -5.18 -2.34 -9.95
C TYR A 110 -3.80 -2.59 -9.36
N PHE A 111 -3.67 -3.58 -8.46
CA PHE A 111 -2.42 -3.91 -7.79
C PHE A 111 -2.01 -5.34 -8.09
N ASP A 112 -0.74 -5.53 -8.40
CA ASP A 112 -0.18 -6.87 -8.69
C ASP A 112 0.00 -7.67 -7.41
N GLU A 113 0.21 -6.96 -6.30
CA GLU A 113 0.40 -7.57 -5.00
C GLU A 113 0.04 -6.61 -3.87
N PHE A 114 -0.09 -7.14 -2.67
CA PHE A 114 -0.24 -6.33 -1.46
C PHE A 114 0.70 -6.81 -0.36
N TRP A 115 1.09 -5.88 0.50
CA TRP A 115 1.91 -6.15 1.68
C TRP A 115 1.06 -6.82 2.75
N VAL A 116 1.39 -8.06 3.10
CA VAL A 116 0.55 -8.87 4.02
C VAL A 116 0.54 -8.31 5.43
N SER A 117 1.73 -7.93 5.94
CA SER A 117 1.88 -7.40 7.29
C SER A 117 3.22 -6.68 7.45
N ASP A 118 3.24 -5.61 8.24
CA ASP A 118 4.47 -4.92 8.66
C ASP A 118 5.32 -5.76 9.62
N ASN A 119 4.74 -6.81 10.22
CA ASN A 119 5.54 -7.76 10.97
C ASN A 119 6.29 -8.68 10.01
N THR A 120 7.60 -8.48 9.93
CA THR A 120 8.50 -9.20 9.02
C THR A 120 9.25 -10.36 9.68
N ASP A 121 8.91 -10.70 10.92
CA ASP A 121 9.48 -11.88 11.58
C ASP A 121 9.07 -13.16 10.85
N ALA A 122 10.04 -13.92 10.34
CA ALA A 122 9.75 -15.06 9.46
C ALA A 122 8.93 -16.16 10.16
N LEU A 123 9.07 -16.36 11.47
CA LEU A 123 8.25 -17.32 12.21
C LEU A 123 6.80 -16.87 12.29
N GLN A 124 6.57 -15.58 12.56
CA GLN A 124 5.22 -14.99 12.58
C GLN A 124 4.59 -14.98 11.18
N ARG A 125 5.39 -14.73 10.15
CA ARG A 125 4.94 -14.70 8.75
C ARG A 125 4.35 -16.03 8.28
N ILE A 126 4.77 -17.17 8.83
CA ILE A 126 4.13 -18.45 8.50
C ILE A 126 2.63 -18.38 8.77
N TYR A 127 2.23 -17.93 9.95
CA TYR A 127 0.82 -17.85 10.34
C TYR A 127 0.07 -16.77 9.55
N MET A 128 0.71 -15.62 9.33
CA MET A 128 0.09 -14.52 8.61
C MET A 128 -0.12 -14.86 7.13
N GLN A 129 0.89 -15.41 6.46
CA GLN A 129 0.79 -15.79 5.05
C GLN A 129 -0.16 -16.97 4.85
N TRP A 130 -0.12 -17.95 5.75
CA TRP A 130 -1.09 -19.05 5.78
C TRP A 130 -2.53 -18.53 5.93
N GLY A 131 -2.80 -17.71 6.94
CA GLY A 131 -4.14 -17.13 7.16
C GLY A 131 -4.62 -16.31 5.96
N THR A 132 -3.76 -15.49 5.38
CA THR A 132 -4.07 -14.66 4.21
C THR A 132 -4.37 -15.52 2.97
N SER A 133 -3.70 -16.66 2.80
CA SER A 133 -3.88 -17.54 1.64
C SER A 133 -5.27 -18.19 1.55
N TYR A 134 -6.06 -18.16 2.62
CA TYR A 134 -7.48 -18.57 2.57
C TYR A 134 -8.36 -17.59 1.79
N PHE A 135 -7.93 -16.34 1.68
CA PHE A 135 -8.72 -15.26 1.07
C PHE A 135 -8.10 -14.76 -0.23
N PHE A 136 -6.77 -14.81 -0.36
CA PHE A 136 -6.06 -14.25 -1.50
C PHE A 136 -5.06 -15.25 -2.09
N PRO A 137 -4.87 -15.24 -3.41
CA PRO A 137 -3.90 -16.11 -4.05
C PRO A 137 -2.47 -15.74 -3.64
N ALA A 138 -1.60 -16.74 -3.53
CA ALA A 138 -0.20 -16.56 -3.13
C ALA A 138 0.56 -15.55 -4.03
N ILE A 139 0.22 -15.50 -5.31
CA ILE A 139 0.83 -14.57 -6.27
C ILE A 139 0.54 -13.10 -5.94
N ALA A 140 -0.53 -12.80 -5.20
CA ALA A 140 -0.87 -11.45 -4.80
C ALA A 140 -0.29 -11.05 -3.42
N MET A 141 0.35 -11.98 -2.71
CA MET A 141 0.90 -11.75 -1.38
C MET A 141 2.40 -11.45 -1.46
N ALA A 142 2.80 -10.19 -1.25
CA ALA A 142 4.21 -9.84 -1.13
C ALA A 142 4.81 -10.47 0.13
N SER A 143 5.90 -11.20 -0.07
CA SER A 143 6.58 -11.96 0.98
C SER A 143 8.07 -11.70 0.92
N HIS A 144 8.52 -10.73 1.72
CA HIS A 144 9.88 -10.23 1.67
C HIS A 144 10.77 -10.87 2.74
N ILE A 145 12.03 -11.09 2.39
CA ILE A 145 13.10 -11.40 3.32
C ILE A 145 13.47 -10.10 4.01
N SER A 146 13.43 -10.07 5.34
CA SER A 146 13.89 -8.94 6.16
C SER A 146 15.22 -9.23 6.85
N ALA A 147 15.80 -8.20 7.49
CA ALA A 147 17.05 -8.32 8.24
C ALA A 147 16.96 -9.28 9.44
N ALA A 148 18.10 -9.77 9.90
CA ALA A 148 18.26 -10.43 11.17
C ALA A 148 19.40 -9.73 11.95
N PRO A 149 19.17 -9.37 13.24
CA PRO A 149 17.94 -9.56 14.02
C PRO A 149 16.73 -8.86 13.43
N ASN A 150 15.53 -9.43 13.59
CA ASN A 150 14.30 -8.76 13.18
C ASN A 150 14.08 -7.51 14.03
N HIS A 151 13.68 -6.41 13.41
CA HIS A 151 13.57 -5.10 14.09
C HIS A 151 12.42 -5.01 15.10
N GLN A 152 11.42 -5.90 15.03
CA GLN A 152 10.26 -5.91 15.93
C GLN A 152 10.41 -6.95 17.05
N THR A 153 10.80 -8.16 16.69
CA THR A 153 10.87 -9.30 17.63
C THR A 153 12.27 -9.57 18.17
N PHE A 154 13.30 -8.94 17.59
CA PHE A 154 14.71 -9.14 17.87
C PHE A 154 15.19 -10.59 17.67
N ARG A 155 14.41 -11.43 17.00
CA ARG A 155 14.79 -12.80 16.67
C ARG A 155 15.88 -12.80 15.62
N VAL A 156 16.85 -13.69 15.84
CA VAL A 156 17.86 -14.06 14.85
C VAL A 156 17.40 -15.36 14.19
N ILE A 157 16.93 -15.27 12.96
CA ILE A 157 16.45 -16.41 12.18
C ILE A 157 17.43 -16.62 11.02
N PRO A 158 17.90 -17.87 10.78
CA PRO A 158 18.82 -18.16 9.68
C PRO A 158 18.27 -17.70 8.33
N LEU A 159 19.16 -17.24 7.45
CA LEU A 159 18.77 -16.74 6.13
C LEU A 159 17.96 -17.77 5.33
N LYS A 160 18.41 -19.03 5.32
CA LYS A 160 17.69 -20.10 4.63
C LYS A 160 16.22 -20.18 5.06
N TYR A 161 15.94 -20.14 6.36
CA TYR A 161 14.57 -20.19 6.88
C TYR A 161 13.75 -18.96 6.43
N ARG A 162 14.35 -17.77 6.45
CA ARG A 162 13.70 -16.54 5.98
C ARG A 162 13.36 -16.61 4.49
N ILE A 163 14.25 -17.19 3.68
CA ILE A 163 14.02 -17.44 2.25
C ILE A 163 12.87 -18.43 2.07
N ASP A 164 12.90 -19.58 2.74
CA ASP A 164 11.89 -20.63 2.61
C ASP A 164 10.47 -20.09 2.92
N VAL A 165 10.35 -19.26 3.96
CA VAL A 165 9.07 -18.60 4.29
C VAL A 165 8.66 -17.59 3.22
N ALA A 166 9.59 -16.77 2.74
CA ALA A 166 9.29 -15.76 1.74
C ALA A 166 8.91 -16.37 0.38
N MET A 167 9.36 -17.56 0.05
CA MET A 167 8.99 -18.28 -1.17
C MET A 167 7.54 -18.76 -1.19
N SER A 168 6.78 -18.65 -0.10
CA SER A 168 5.35 -19.00 -0.08
C SER A 168 4.43 -17.94 -0.71
N GLY A 169 4.98 -16.81 -1.17
CA GLY A 169 4.29 -15.72 -1.86
C GLY A 169 5.17 -15.12 -2.95
N ARG A 170 4.92 -13.87 -3.32
CA ARG A 170 5.83 -13.12 -4.21
C ARG A 170 7.09 -12.73 -3.44
N LEU A 171 8.16 -13.42 -3.76
CA LEU A 171 9.45 -13.21 -3.12
C LEU A 171 9.99 -11.82 -3.42
N GLY A 172 10.40 -11.11 -2.37
CA GLY A 172 11.12 -9.85 -2.46
C GLY A 172 12.18 -9.75 -1.36
N MET A 173 12.96 -8.69 -1.41
CA MET A 173 13.97 -8.38 -0.39
C MET A 173 13.79 -6.96 0.09
N GLU A 174 13.60 -6.79 1.39
CA GLU A 174 13.51 -5.49 2.05
C GLU A 174 14.60 -5.41 3.14
N ILE A 175 15.85 -5.38 2.67
CA ILE A 175 17.05 -5.38 3.52
C ILE A 175 18.00 -4.32 3.01
N GLN A 176 18.62 -3.58 3.91
CA GLN A 176 19.76 -2.73 3.52
C GLN A 176 20.94 -3.63 3.16
N PRO A 177 21.59 -3.45 2.00
CA PRO A 177 22.69 -4.33 1.56
C PRO A 177 23.83 -4.50 2.57
N LYS A 178 24.08 -3.48 3.38
CA LYS A 178 25.10 -3.53 4.45
C LYS A 178 24.73 -4.47 5.61
N ASN A 179 23.50 -4.95 5.68
CA ASN A 179 22.95 -5.81 6.73
C ASN A 179 22.67 -7.25 6.22
N MET A 180 23.23 -7.60 5.06
CA MET A 180 23.16 -8.94 4.49
C MET A 180 24.23 -9.84 5.05
#